data_ecff71d46e996328fd884127747fad47
#
_entry.id   ecff71d46e996328fd884127747fad47
#
_cell.length_a   1.000
_cell.length_b   1.000
_cell.length_c   1.000
_cell.angle_alpha   90.00
_cell.angle_beta   90.00
_cell.angle_gamma   90.00
#
_symmetry.space_group_name_H-M   'P 1'
#
loop_
_entity.id
_entity.type
_entity.pdbx_description
1 polymer ?
#
loop_
_entity_poly.entity_id
_entity_poly.type
_entity_poly.pdbx_seq_one_letter_code
_entity_poly.pdbx_strand_id
1 'polypeptide(L)'
;LVRDVMLGESGLAVPVLFLGCGNFGGIGSPPELYGLGDDKETAFALMDAALAAGVRMFDTANSYGGGVSEDWIGQWLASRGVRDEVLLTTKVASPMGPGPEDRGLSRRHIRTQVEASLRRLRTDRIDLYLAHGPDESTPIHETIGTFDELVRAGTIAHYGLSNLDRAGLEQAMTAVDELNATGPANLQNAYSLLDRAESSALFDVCARAGIGFTAYSPLAGGLLTGKYRADQPPPPGSRLALRPDAFGTLNVDDALTAVNGLAAAAERRGVPLPALALAWALTDPGVTALLIGPRSPAQLTSMCAAVDIELTETERAELVRIAEGDPRTIDG
;
A
#
# COMPACT_ATOMS: atom_id res chain seq x y z
N LEU A 1 5.72 -19.20 6.57
CA LEU A 1 5.04 -18.54 5.45
C LEU A 1 4.10 -17.48 5.98
N VAL A 2 3.93 -16.39 5.21
CA VAL A 2 2.98 -15.34 5.53
C VAL A 2 1.56 -15.93 5.51
N ARG A 3 0.77 -15.65 6.57
CA ARG A 3 -0.60 -16.17 6.70
C ARG A 3 -1.59 -15.36 5.84
N ASP A 4 -2.68 -16.02 5.44
CA ASP A 4 -3.80 -15.36 4.79
C ASP A 4 -4.85 -14.89 5.80
N VAL A 5 -5.58 -13.82 5.41
CA VAL A 5 -6.74 -13.25 6.10
C VAL A 5 -7.82 -12.91 5.08
N MET A 6 -9.06 -12.76 5.52
CA MET A 6 -10.14 -12.29 4.65
C MET A 6 -10.02 -10.77 4.46
N LEU A 7 -10.13 -10.30 3.22
CA LEU A 7 -10.19 -8.87 2.91
C LEU A 7 -11.60 -8.34 3.18
N GLY A 8 -11.83 -7.91 4.42
CA GLY A 8 -13.17 -7.56 4.88
C GLY A 8 -14.16 -8.71 4.70
N GLU A 9 -15.36 -8.40 4.19
CA GLU A 9 -16.41 -9.37 3.90
C GLU A 9 -16.46 -9.76 2.41
N SER A 10 -15.43 -9.43 1.63
CA SER A 10 -15.39 -9.65 0.17
C SER A 10 -15.36 -11.12 -0.26
N GLY A 11 -14.98 -12.03 0.62
CA GLY A 11 -14.70 -13.43 0.26
C GLY A 11 -13.31 -13.65 -0.34
N LEU A 12 -12.50 -12.60 -0.54
CA LEU A 12 -11.14 -12.71 -1.06
C LEU A 12 -10.15 -12.96 0.10
N ALA A 13 -9.49 -14.12 0.08
CA ALA A 13 -8.38 -14.40 1.00
C ALA A 13 -7.07 -13.81 0.47
N VAL A 14 -6.43 -12.95 1.25
CA VAL A 14 -5.20 -12.23 0.91
C VAL A 14 -4.11 -12.50 1.95
N PRO A 15 -2.80 -12.50 1.60
CA PRO A 15 -1.75 -12.53 2.61
C PRO A 15 -1.76 -11.24 3.44
N VAL A 16 -1.35 -11.30 4.71
CA VAL A 16 -1.25 -10.11 5.58
C VAL A 16 -0.15 -9.12 5.14
N LEU A 17 0.71 -9.53 4.21
CA LEU A 17 1.72 -8.67 3.57
C LEU A 17 1.54 -8.69 2.05
N PHE A 18 1.47 -7.51 1.44
CA PHE A 18 1.44 -7.32 -0.02
C PHE A 18 2.80 -6.82 -0.49
N LEU A 19 3.27 -7.29 -1.63
CA LEU A 19 4.46 -6.73 -2.28
C LEU A 19 4.10 -5.44 -3.00
N GLY A 20 4.55 -4.30 -2.48
CA GLY A 20 4.42 -3.01 -3.14
C GLY A 20 5.42 -2.88 -4.28
N CYS A 21 4.93 -2.78 -5.52
CA CYS A 21 5.72 -2.73 -6.75
C CYS A 21 5.97 -1.28 -7.25
N GLY A 22 5.74 -0.29 -6.41
CA GLY A 22 5.89 1.13 -6.77
C GLY A 22 7.33 1.59 -7.05
N ASN A 23 8.32 0.73 -6.80
CA ASN A 23 9.73 0.99 -7.15
C ASN A 23 10.18 0.29 -8.44
N PHE A 24 9.35 -0.50 -9.08
CA PHE A 24 9.72 -1.22 -10.31
C PHE A 24 9.77 -0.26 -11.51
N GLY A 25 10.96 -0.04 -12.04
CA GLY A 25 11.18 0.84 -13.19
C GLY A 25 11.03 2.35 -12.92
N GLY A 26 10.80 2.75 -11.66
CA GLY A 26 10.65 4.14 -11.25
C GLY A 26 10.39 4.24 -9.75
N ILE A 27 10.13 5.44 -9.24
CA ILE A 27 9.73 5.67 -7.85
C ILE A 27 8.30 6.25 -7.85
N GLY A 28 7.31 5.37 -7.89
CA GLY A 28 5.91 5.74 -7.99
C GLY A 28 5.53 6.26 -9.38
N SER A 29 4.64 7.25 -9.42
CA SER A 29 4.02 7.79 -10.63
C SER A 29 4.68 9.04 -11.24
N PRO A 30 5.50 9.85 -10.53
CA PRO A 30 6.06 11.07 -11.10
C PRO A 30 7.05 10.78 -12.24
N PRO A 31 6.87 11.42 -13.43
CA PRO A 31 7.72 11.15 -14.59
C PRO A 31 9.21 11.42 -14.38
N GLU A 32 9.55 12.42 -13.56
CA GLU A 32 10.93 12.78 -13.19
C GLU A 32 11.66 11.69 -12.40
N LEU A 33 10.94 10.70 -11.89
CA LEU A 33 11.49 9.59 -11.11
C LEU A 33 11.49 8.26 -11.89
N TYR A 34 11.11 8.27 -13.16
CA TYR A 34 11.20 7.07 -13.99
C TYR A 34 12.66 6.67 -14.21
N GLY A 35 12.94 5.37 -14.11
CA GLY A 35 14.29 4.83 -14.19
C GLY A 35 15.14 4.96 -12.92
N LEU A 36 14.65 5.65 -11.87
CA LEU A 36 15.38 5.78 -10.60
C LEU A 36 15.02 4.71 -9.57
N GLY A 37 14.08 3.82 -9.90
CA GLY A 37 13.65 2.70 -9.06
C GLY A 37 14.56 1.48 -9.16
N ASP A 38 13.97 0.34 -8.86
CA ASP A 38 14.64 -0.96 -9.03
C ASP A 38 14.70 -1.30 -10.52
N ASP A 39 15.74 -2.01 -10.92
CA ASP A 39 15.84 -2.57 -12.25
C ASP A 39 15.01 -3.85 -12.39
N LYS A 40 14.91 -4.36 -13.60
CA LYS A 40 14.09 -5.52 -13.91
C LYS A 40 14.59 -6.81 -13.23
N GLU A 41 15.90 -6.97 -13.11
CA GLU A 41 16.49 -8.15 -12.48
C GLU A 41 16.17 -8.17 -10.99
N THR A 42 16.33 -7.04 -10.32
CA THR A 42 15.93 -6.85 -8.91
C THR A 42 14.43 -7.08 -8.71
N ALA A 43 13.58 -6.53 -9.59
CA ALA A 43 12.13 -6.72 -9.53
C ALA A 43 11.75 -8.20 -9.66
N PHE A 44 12.36 -8.94 -10.58
CA PHE A 44 12.12 -10.37 -10.76
C PHE A 44 12.57 -11.19 -9.55
N ALA A 45 13.76 -10.90 -9.01
CA ALA A 45 14.26 -11.56 -7.80
C ALA A 45 13.37 -11.28 -6.57
N LEU A 46 12.81 -10.08 -6.46
CA LEU A 46 11.87 -9.73 -5.39
C LEU A 46 10.54 -10.49 -5.54
N MET A 47 9.99 -10.60 -6.75
CA MET A 47 8.75 -11.35 -6.99
C MET A 47 8.95 -12.84 -6.74
N ASP A 48 10.07 -13.44 -7.18
CA ASP A 48 10.42 -14.84 -6.88
C ASP A 48 10.51 -15.07 -5.37
N ALA A 49 11.21 -14.19 -4.64
CA ALA A 49 11.34 -14.29 -3.19
C ALA A 49 10.01 -14.07 -2.45
N ALA A 50 9.19 -13.14 -2.91
CA ALA A 50 7.89 -12.84 -2.34
C ALA A 50 6.94 -14.05 -2.45
N LEU A 51 6.83 -14.62 -3.63
CA LEU A 51 6.00 -15.81 -3.85
C LEU A 51 6.47 -16.99 -2.98
N ALA A 52 7.78 -17.23 -2.90
CA ALA A 52 8.36 -18.27 -2.06
C ALA A 52 8.08 -18.05 -0.55
N ALA A 53 7.96 -16.79 -0.10
CA ALA A 53 7.62 -16.43 1.28
C ALA A 53 6.11 -16.47 1.59
N GLY A 54 5.25 -16.66 0.56
CA GLY A 54 3.79 -16.59 0.69
C GLY A 54 3.23 -15.16 0.55
N VAL A 55 4.06 -14.17 0.20
CA VAL A 55 3.63 -12.82 -0.17
C VAL A 55 3.17 -12.86 -1.62
N ARG A 56 1.93 -13.31 -1.84
CA ARG A 56 1.39 -13.61 -3.17
C ARG A 56 0.47 -12.53 -3.74
N MET A 57 0.23 -11.42 -3.02
CA MET A 57 -0.49 -10.26 -3.51
C MET A 57 0.51 -9.19 -3.94
N PHE A 58 0.54 -8.87 -5.25
CA PHE A 58 1.42 -7.85 -5.82
C PHE A 58 0.60 -6.60 -6.09
N ASP A 59 1.01 -5.49 -5.48
CA ASP A 59 0.33 -4.20 -5.55
C ASP A 59 1.09 -3.24 -6.46
N THR A 60 0.51 -2.92 -7.60
CA THR A 60 1.03 -1.97 -8.59
C THR A 60 0.04 -0.85 -8.89
N ALA A 61 0.26 -0.09 -9.94
CA ALA A 61 -0.65 0.89 -10.53
C ALA A 61 -0.31 1.10 -12.01
N ASN A 62 -1.30 1.55 -12.79
CA ASN A 62 -1.11 1.87 -14.21
C ASN A 62 0.00 2.88 -14.46
N SER A 63 0.24 3.79 -13.49
CA SER A 63 1.18 4.91 -13.57
C SER A 63 2.56 4.63 -12.98
N TYR A 64 2.79 3.53 -12.25
CA TYR A 64 4.10 3.26 -11.66
C TYR A 64 5.16 3.01 -12.73
N GLY A 65 6.22 3.85 -12.70
CA GLY A 65 7.23 3.85 -13.73
C GLY A 65 6.68 4.12 -15.15
N GLY A 66 5.52 4.79 -15.27
CA GLY A 66 4.85 5.01 -16.56
C GLY A 66 4.24 3.73 -17.17
N GLY A 67 3.90 2.74 -16.34
CA GLY A 67 3.38 1.45 -16.76
C GLY A 67 4.42 0.33 -16.81
N VAL A 68 5.68 0.65 -16.59
CA VAL A 68 6.79 -0.33 -16.56
C VAL A 68 6.59 -1.36 -15.45
N SER A 69 6.08 -0.96 -14.29
CA SER A 69 5.80 -1.88 -13.18
C SER A 69 4.83 -2.98 -13.60
N GLU A 70 3.70 -2.64 -14.21
CA GLU A 70 2.73 -3.63 -14.71
C GLU A 70 3.32 -4.51 -15.82
N ASP A 71 4.10 -3.93 -16.76
CA ASP A 71 4.72 -4.71 -17.84
C ASP A 71 5.73 -5.73 -17.31
N TRP A 72 6.55 -5.35 -16.32
CA TRP A 72 7.51 -6.29 -15.71
C TRP A 72 6.83 -7.39 -14.92
N ILE A 73 5.75 -7.07 -14.17
CA ILE A 73 4.93 -8.09 -13.51
C ILE A 73 4.34 -9.05 -14.55
N GLY A 74 3.77 -8.54 -15.64
CA GLY A 74 3.22 -9.37 -16.72
C GLY A 74 4.26 -10.26 -17.40
N GLN A 75 5.48 -9.76 -17.61
CA GLN A 75 6.60 -10.55 -18.14
C GLN A 75 7.02 -11.65 -17.16
N TRP A 76 7.11 -11.31 -15.87
CA TRP A 76 7.47 -12.27 -14.82
C TRP A 76 6.41 -13.38 -14.71
N LEU A 77 5.11 -13.05 -14.63
CA LEU A 77 4.02 -14.02 -14.60
C LEU A 77 4.06 -14.98 -15.78
N ALA A 78 4.25 -14.45 -17.00
CA ALA A 78 4.35 -15.26 -18.19
C ALA A 78 5.60 -16.18 -18.20
N SER A 79 6.74 -15.68 -17.69
CA SER A 79 8.00 -16.44 -17.64
C SER A 79 7.99 -17.55 -16.61
N ARG A 80 7.22 -17.41 -15.53
CA ARG A 80 7.11 -18.40 -14.44
C ARG A 80 5.90 -19.31 -14.57
N GLY A 81 4.86 -18.90 -15.32
CA GLY A 81 3.62 -19.64 -15.45
C GLY A 81 2.77 -19.68 -14.17
N VAL A 82 2.87 -18.66 -13.31
CA VAL A 82 2.33 -18.64 -11.93
C VAL A 82 1.14 -17.70 -11.75
N ARG A 83 0.43 -17.33 -12.83
CA ARG A 83 -0.70 -16.37 -12.73
C ARG A 83 -1.75 -16.82 -11.70
N ASP A 84 -2.01 -18.09 -11.57
CA ASP A 84 -3.02 -18.64 -10.67
C ASP A 84 -2.55 -18.72 -9.20
N GLU A 85 -1.25 -18.56 -8.96
CA GLU A 85 -0.67 -18.51 -7.61
C GLU A 85 -0.58 -17.10 -7.05
N VAL A 86 -0.78 -16.07 -7.90
CA VAL A 86 -0.58 -14.65 -7.56
C VAL A 86 -1.91 -13.91 -7.63
N LEU A 87 -2.14 -13.04 -6.66
CA LEU A 87 -3.19 -12.03 -6.66
C LEU A 87 -2.61 -10.69 -7.13
N LEU A 88 -3.35 -9.97 -7.95
CA LEU A 88 -2.93 -8.69 -8.50
C LEU A 88 -3.82 -7.55 -8.05
N THR A 89 -3.21 -6.53 -7.46
CA THR A 89 -3.81 -5.20 -7.31
C THR A 89 -3.17 -4.27 -8.32
N THR A 90 -3.99 -3.55 -9.08
CA THR A 90 -3.55 -2.35 -9.81
C THR A 90 -4.53 -1.21 -9.63
N LYS A 91 -4.16 0.01 -10.07
CA LYS A 91 -4.88 1.23 -9.71
C LYS A 91 -5.01 2.16 -10.90
N VAL A 92 -6.03 3.04 -10.85
CA VAL A 92 -6.33 4.09 -11.83
C VAL A 92 -6.64 5.40 -11.12
N ALA A 93 -6.29 6.49 -11.67
CA ALA A 93 -6.62 7.90 -11.47
C ALA A 93 -5.47 8.81 -11.92
N SER A 94 -4.22 8.38 -11.70
CA SER A 94 -3.04 9.17 -12.03
C SER A 94 -2.95 9.46 -13.54
N PRO A 95 -2.34 10.58 -13.94
CA PRO A 95 -2.16 10.91 -15.35
C PRO A 95 -1.36 9.84 -16.10
N MET A 96 -1.89 9.43 -17.27
CA MET A 96 -1.22 8.51 -18.20
C MET A 96 -0.91 9.16 -19.56
N GLY A 97 -1.19 10.46 -19.67
CA GLY A 97 -0.94 11.30 -20.83
C GLY A 97 -1.13 12.77 -20.50
N PRO A 98 -0.89 13.67 -21.46
CA PRO A 98 -0.94 15.12 -21.23
C PRO A 98 -2.36 15.70 -21.22
N GLY A 99 -3.35 14.97 -21.70
CA GLY A 99 -4.71 15.45 -21.84
C GLY A 99 -5.49 15.48 -20.52
N PRO A 100 -6.53 16.33 -20.43
CA PRO A 100 -7.38 16.37 -19.23
C PRO A 100 -8.14 15.05 -19.01
N GLU A 101 -8.42 14.31 -20.07
CA GLU A 101 -9.11 13.01 -20.02
C GLU A 101 -8.18 11.82 -19.80
N ASP A 102 -6.86 12.08 -19.75
CA ASP A 102 -5.86 11.03 -19.49
C ASP A 102 -5.62 10.80 -17.99
N ARG A 103 -6.53 11.26 -17.14
CA ARG A 103 -6.48 11.16 -15.68
C ARG A 103 -7.86 11.05 -15.06
N GLY A 104 -7.91 10.81 -13.75
CA GLY A 104 -9.14 10.83 -12.97
C GLY A 104 -9.90 9.52 -13.01
N LEU A 105 -11.17 9.58 -12.61
CA LEU A 105 -12.02 8.42 -12.38
C LEU A 105 -13.28 8.43 -13.24
N SER A 106 -13.26 9.16 -14.36
CA SER A 106 -14.35 9.09 -15.32
C SER A 106 -14.50 7.68 -15.89
N ARG A 107 -15.73 7.30 -16.21
CA ARG A 107 -16.06 6.01 -16.84
C ARG A 107 -15.14 5.70 -18.03
N ARG A 108 -14.91 6.71 -18.89
CA ARG A 108 -14.05 6.55 -20.05
C ARG A 108 -12.63 6.20 -19.64
N HIS A 109 -12.05 6.95 -18.70
CA HIS A 109 -10.66 6.73 -18.27
C HIS A 109 -10.49 5.39 -17.56
N ILE A 110 -11.38 5.05 -16.63
CA ILE A 110 -11.36 3.75 -15.92
C ILE A 110 -11.37 2.59 -16.93
N ARG A 111 -12.30 2.60 -17.91
CA ARG A 111 -12.41 1.52 -18.90
C ARG A 111 -11.19 1.44 -19.80
N THR A 112 -10.67 2.58 -20.27
CA THR A 112 -9.45 2.63 -21.08
C THR A 112 -8.25 2.07 -20.31
N GLN A 113 -8.12 2.44 -19.04
CA GLN A 113 -6.96 2.05 -18.24
C GLN A 113 -7.02 0.60 -17.78
N VAL A 114 -8.19 0.05 -17.43
CA VAL A 114 -8.29 -1.37 -17.07
C VAL A 114 -7.87 -2.28 -18.23
N GLU A 115 -8.28 -1.95 -19.46
CA GLU A 115 -7.84 -2.68 -20.65
C GLU A 115 -6.33 -2.57 -20.90
N ALA A 116 -5.78 -1.36 -20.69
CA ALA A 116 -4.34 -1.13 -20.82
C ALA A 116 -3.54 -1.91 -19.75
N SER A 117 -4.03 -1.93 -18.51
CA SER A 117 -3.44 -2.68 -17.40
C SER A 117 -3.48 -4.19 -17.66
N LEU A 118 -4.60 -4.74 -18.11
CA LEU A 118 -4.71 -6.16 -18.50
C LEU A 118 -3.69 -6.54 -19.57
N ARG A 119 -3.50 -5.68 -20.60
CA ARG A 119 -2.49 -5.91 -21.65
C ARG A 119 -1.06 -5.92 -21.10
N ARG A 120 -0.68 -4.93 -20.24
CA ARG A 120 0.65 -4.86 -19.65
C ARG A 120 0.90 -6.02 -18.69
N LEU A 121 -0.08 -6.35 -17.86
CA LEU A 121 -0.02 -7.49 -16.92
C LEU A 121 -0.13 -8.87 -17.62
N ARG A 122 -0.46 -8.91 -18.93
CA ARG A 122 -0.60 -10.15 -19.72
C ARG A 122 -1.58 -11.15 -19.09
N THR A 123 -2.70 -10.66 -18.61
CA THR A 123 -3.73 -11.42 -17.95
C THR A 123 -5.11 -10.96 -18.41
N ASP A 124 -6.11 -11.81 -18.26
CA ASP A 124 -7.51 -11.53 -18.55
C ASP A 124 -8.31 -11.08 -17.33
N ARG A 125 -7.69 -11.08 -16.12
CA ARG A 125 -8.37 -10.71 -14.88
C ARG A 125 -7.45 -9.91 -13.93
N ILE A 126 -8.03 -8.99 -13.18
CA ILE A 126 -7.45 -8.28 -12.04
C ILE A 126 -8.22 -8.71 -10.79
N ASP A 127 -7.49 -9.08 -9.74
CA ASP A 127 -8.12 -9.58 -8.51
C ASP A 127 -8.67 -8.41 -7.67
N LEU A 128 -7.96 -7.26 -7.64
CA LEU A 128 -8.39 -6.05 -6.94
C LEU A 128 -8.01 -4.80 -7.75
N TYR A 129 -8.98 -4.00 -8.17
CA TYR A 129 -8.75 -2.77 -8.94
C TYR A 129 -9.12 -1.55 -8.13
N LEU A 130 -8.18 -0.61 -7.91
CA LEU A 130 -8.38 0.51 -7.01
C LEU A 130 -8.54 1.85 -7.74
N ALA A 131 -9.44 2.69 -7.21
CA ALA A 131 -9.34 4.13 -7.40
C ALA A 131 -8.13 4.63 -6.60
N HIS A 132 -7.08 5.15 -7.28
CA HIS A 132 -5.80 5.51 -6.66
C HIS A 132 -5.86 6.74 -5.74
N GLY A 133 -6.93 7.49 -5.83
CA GLY A 133 -7.23 8.66 -5.00
C GLY A 133 -8.57 9.26 -5.40
N PRO A 134 -9.01 10.31 -4.71
CA PRO A 134 -10.23 11.04 -5.05
C PRO A 134 -10.10 11.74 -6.41
N ASP A 135 -11.24 11.95 -7.07
CA ASP A 135 -11.35 12.77 -8.28
C ASP A 135 -12.55 13.71 -8.14
N GLU A 136 -12.27 14.97 -7.82
CA GLU A 136 -13.30 16.00 -7.65
C GLU A 136 -13.98 16.39 -8.97
N SER A 137 -13.39 16.04 -10.11
CA SER A 137 -13.93 16.35 -11.44
C SER A 137 -14.97 15.35 -11.91
N THR A 138 -15.01 14.16 -11.29
CA THR A 138 -15.96 13.09 -11.65
C THR A 138 -16.94 12.83 -10.49
N PRO A 139 -18.26 12.83 -10.72
CA PRO A 139 -19.21 12.44 -9.70
C PRO A 139 -18.93 11.03 -9.19
N ILE A 140 -18.95 10.87 -7.87
CA ILE A 140 -18.66 9.56 -7.23
C ILE A 140 -19.56 8.43 -7.73
N HIS A 141 -20.81 8.74 -8.07
CA HIS A 141 -21.76 7.77 -8.65
C HIS A 141 -21.29 7.21 -10.00
N GLU A 142 -20.64 8.03 -10.84
CA GLU A 142 -20.06 7.56 -12.10
C GLU A 142 -18.91 6.60 -11.85
N THR A 143 -18.05 6.94 -10.90
CA THR A 143 -16.91 6.10 -10.50
C THR A 143 -17.40 4.75 -9.96
N ILE A 144 -18.28 4.75 -8.95
CA ILE A 144 -18.81 3.54 -8.31
C ILE A 144 -19.57 2.68 -9.34
N GLY A 145 -20.47 3.29 -10.12
CA GLY A 145 -21.21 2.58 -11.16
C GLY A 145 -20.30 1.93 -12.19
N THR A 146 -19.18 2.57 -12.53
CA THR A 146 -18.20 2.00 -13.49
C THR A 146 -17.47 0.79 -12.89
N PHE A 147 -17.05 0.87 -11.63
CA PHE A 147 -16.41 -0.28 -10.96
C PHE A 147 -17.40 -1.46 -10.82
N ASP A 148 -18.65 -1.19 -10.45
CA ASP A 148 -19.69 -2.21 -10.36
C ASP A 148 -19.91 -2.92 -11.71
N GLU A 149 -19.95 -2.17 -12.81
CA GLU A 149 -20.03 -2.75 -14.17
C GLU A 149 -18.83 -3.67 -14.48
N LEU A 150 -17.62 -3.27 -14.11
CA LEU A 150 -16.42 -4.07 -14.34
C LEU A 150 -16.43 -5.37 -13.52
N VAL A 151 -16.94 -5.31 -12.27
CA VAL A 151 -17.13 -6.50 -11.42
C VAL A 151 -18.17 -7.41 -12.03
N ARG A 152 -19.34 -6.90 -12.41
CA ARG A 152 -20.42 -7.70 -13.03
C ARG A 152 -20.02 -8.30 -14.36
N ALA A 153 -19.13 -7.64 -15.11
CA ALA A 153 -18.58 -8.15 -16.36
C ALA A 153 -17.46 -9.20 -16.15
N GLY A 154 -17.00 -9.40 -14.92
CA GLY A 154 -15.89 -10.30 -14.59
C GLY A 154 -14.52 -9.81 -15.04
N THR A 155 -14.40 -8.53 -15.47
CA THR A 155 -13.12 -7.91 -15.87
C THR A 155 -12.21 -7.73 -14.67
N ILE A 156 -12.79 -7.40 -13.51
CA ILE A 156 -12.14 -7.36 -12.22
C ILE A 156 -12.91 -8.22 -11.23
N ALA A 157 -12.23 -8.85 -10.27
CA ALA A 157 -12.93 -9.65 -9.27
C ALA A 157 -13.52 -8.74 -8.16
N HIS A 158 -12.74 -7.78 -7.69
CA HIS A 158 -13.13 -6.81 -6.67
C HIS A 158 -12.60 -5.43 -7.03
N TYR A 159 -13.21 -4.40 -6.45
CA TYR A 159 -12.63 -3.06 -6.47
C TYR A 159 -12.42 -2.51 -5.06
N GLY A 160 -11.64 -1.44 -4.97
CA GLY A 160 -11.42 -0.71 -3.73
C GLY A 160 -11.13 0.76 -4.00
N LEU A 161 -10.97 1.48 -2.92
CA LEU A 161 -10.72 2.91 -2.88
C LEU A 161 -9.38 3.19 -2.18
N SER A 162 -8.73 4.32 -2.49
CA SER A 162 -7.47 4.69 -1.86
C SER A 162 -7.41 6.19 -1.63
N ASN A 163 -6.70 6.60 -0.57
CA ASN A 163 -6.47 8.01 -0.25
C ASN A 163 -7.76 8.82 -0.02
N LEU A 164 -8.76 8.20 0.56
CA LEU A 164 -9.98 8.89 0.98
C LEU A 164 -9.92 9.26 2.47
N ASP A 165 -10.47 10.42 2.77
CA ASP A 165 -10.84 10.79 4.12
C ASP A 165 -12.21 10.18 4.50
N ARG A 166 -12.66 10.46 5.72
CA ARG A 166 -13.96 9.96 6.22
C ARG A 166 -15.13 10.41 5.36
N ALA A 167 -15.15 11.68 4.98
CA ALA A 167 -16.25 12.24 4.20
C ALA A 167 -16.31 11.62 2.79
N GLY A 168 -15.15 11.43 2.15
CA GLY A 168 -15.06 10.78 0.85
C GLY A 168 -15.49 9.31 0.89
N LEU A 169 -15.11 8.57 1.94
CA LEU A 169 -15.55 7.18 2.10
C LEU A 169 -17.06 7.08 2.36
N GLU A 170 -17.62 7.93 3.23
CA GLU A 170 -19.06 7.96 3.51
C GLU A 170 -19.87 8.36 2.26
N GLN A 171 -19.38 9.30 1.44
CA GLN A 171 -19.98 9.63 0.15
C GLN A 171 -19.95 8.46 -0.84
N ALA A 172 -18.84 7.73 -0.90
CA ALA A 172 -18.74 6.54 -1.74
C ALA A 172 -19.73 5.46 -1.31
N MET A 173 -19.89 5.22 0.00
CA MET A 173 -20.85 4.25 0.51
C MET A 173 -22.30 4.69 0.24
N THR A 174 -22.61 5.98 0.35
CA THR A 174 -23.92 6.51 -0.05
C THR A 174 -24.22 6.23 -1.53
N ALA A 175 -23.23 6.44 -2.41
CA ALA A 175 -23.38 6.14 -3.83
C ALA A 175 -23.57 4.62 -4.11
N VAL A 176 -22.91 3.75 -3.34
CA VAL A 176 -23.11 2.29 -3.40
C VAL A 176 -24.59 1.95 -3.09
N ASP A 177 -25.12 2.50 -2.01
CA ASP A 177 -26.49 2.23 -1.59
C ASP A 177 -27.51 2.77 -2.62
N GLU A 178 -27.35 4.00 -3.09
CA GLU A 178 -28.24 4.64 -4.06
C GLU A 178 -28.27 3.93 -5.42
N LEU A 179 -27.12 3.37 -5.83
CA LEU A 179 -26.97 2.62 -7.08
C LEU A 179 -27.33 1.14 -6.93
N ASN A 180 -27.53 0.64 -5.71
CA ASN A 180 -27.60 -0.78 -5.40
C ASN A 180 -26.43 -1.54 -6.04
N ALA A 181 -25.23 -0.96 -5.94
CA ALA A 181 -24.00 -1.46 -6.55
C ALA A 181 -23.26 -2.42 -5.60
N THR A 182 -22.34 -3.20 -6.15
CA THR A 182 -21.36 -3.94 -5.35
C THR A 182 -20.51 -2.95 -4.55
N GLY A 183 -20.32 -3.15 -3.26
CA GLY A 183 -19.48 -2.31 -2.40
C GLY A 183 -17.98 -2.53 -2.64
N PRO A 184 -17.13 -1.55 -2.25
CA PRO A 184 -15.68 -1.71 -2.31
C PRO A 184 -15.21 -2.78 -1.32
N ALA A 185 -14.30 -3.65 -1.76
CA ALA A 185 -13.70 -4.68 -0.91
C ALA A 185 -12.58 -4.15 -0.03
N ASN A 186 -11.97 -3.04 -0.41
CA ASN A 186 -10.75 -2.51 0.21
C ASN A 186 -10.75 -0.98 0.28
N LEU A 187 -10.23 -0.46 1.39
CA LEU A 187 -9.70 0.89 1.50
C LEU A 187 -8.19 0.81 1.71
N GLN A 188 -7.41 1.50 0.86
CA GLN A 188 -5.96 1.53 0.96
C GLN A 188 -5.45 2.93 1.26
N ASN A 189 -5.00 3.19 2.48
CA ASN A 189 -4.49 4.49 2.92
C ASN A 189 -3.13 4.36 3.61
N ALA A 190 -2.42 5.51 3.78
CA ALA A 190 -1.20 5.57 4.56
C ALA A 190 -1.49 5.22 6.03
N TYR A 191 -0.65 4.36 6.63
CA TYR A 191 -0.74 4.06 8.05
C TYR A 191 0.59 3.55 8.59
N SER A 192 1.07 4.19 9.63
CA SER A 192 2.32 3.83 10.31
C SER A 192 2.33 4.35 11.75
N LEU A 193 3.31 3.94 12.55
CA LEU A 193 3.53 4.49 13.89
C LEU A 193 3.68 6.02 13.92
N LEU A 194 4.21 6.62 12.85
CA LEU A 194 4.45 8.06 12.75
C LEU A 194 3.31 8.83 12.09
N ASP A 195 2.40 8.12 11.40
CA ASP A 195 1.29 8.73 10.66
C ASP A 195 0.10 7.77 10.72
N ARG A 196 -0.85 8.02 11.64
CA ARG A 196 -1.94 7.09 11.94
C ARG A 196 -3.31 7.74 12.14
N ALA A 197 -3.35 9.02 12.51
CA ALA A 197 -4.58 9.64 13.02
C ALA A 197 -5.72 9.65 11.99
N GLU A 198 -5.43 10.05 10.75
CA GLU A 198 -6.43 10.13 9.68
C GLU A 198 -6.97 8.74 9.32
N SER A 199 -6.10 7.77 9.15
CA SER A 199 -6.50 6.42 8.76
C SER A 199 -7.21 5.65 9.87
N SER A 200 -6.79 5.79 11.13
CA SER A 200 -7.48 5.14 12.25
C SER A 200 -8.90 5.67 12.46
N ALA A 201 -9.17 6.92 12.09
CA ALA A 201 -10.52 7.48 12.09
C ALA A 201 -11.49 6.84 11.08
N LEU A 202 -10.98 5.99 10.17
CA LEU A 202 -11.77 5.30 9.14
C LEU A 202 -12.11 3.85 9.51
N PHE A 203 -11.44 3.28 10.51
CA PHE A 203 -11.58 1.85 10.85
C PHE A 203 -13.01 1.47 11.22
N ASP A 204 -13.73 2.33 11.93
CA ASP A 204 -15.12 2.10 12.28
C ASP A 204 -16.06 2.12 11.06
N VAL A 205 -15.79 2.95 10.07
CA VAL A 205 -16.55 2.98 8.80
C VAL A 205 -16.26 1.72 8.00
N CYS A 206 -14.98 1.35 7.87
CA CYS A 206 -14.58 0.12 7.18
C CYS A 206 -15.22 -1.12 7.83
N ALA A 207 -15.16 -1.22 9.16
CA ALA A 207 -15.73 -2.36 9.88
C ALA A 207 -17.25 -2.48 9.70
N ARG A 208 -17.99 -1.35 9.75
CA ARG A 208 -19.45 -1.37 9.53
C ARG A 208 -19.84 -1.71 8.10
N ALA A 209 -19.00 -1.35 7.14
CA ALA A 209 -19.25 -1.60 5.71
C ALA A 209 -18.65 -2.92 5.20
N GLY A 210 -18.01 -3.71 6.08
CA GLY A 210 -17.36 -4.97 5.67
C GLY A 210 -16.14 -4.77 4.76
N ILE A 211 -15.52 -3.59 4.79
CA ILE A 211 -14.37 -3.20 3.94
C ILE A 211 -13.08 -3.56 4.66
N GLY A 212 -12.16 -4.28 3.96
CA GLY A 212 -10.81 -4.51 4.46
C GLY A 212 -9.96 -3.24 4.36
N PHE A 213 -9.14 -2.96 5.38
CA PHE A 213 -8.20 -1.84 5.35
C PHE A 213 -6.77 -2.33 5.07
N THR A 214 -6.15 -1.83 4.01
CA THR A 214 -4.74 -2.12 3.70
C THR A 214 -3.89 -0.86 3.87
N ALA A 215 -2.81 -1.00 4.64
CA ALA A 215 -1.92 0.12 4.95
C ALA A 215 -0.75 0.19 3.99
N TYR A 216 -0.58 1.29 3.27
CA TYR A 216 0.66 1.55 2.56
C TYR A 216 1.61 2.43 3.38
N SER A 217 2.90 2.44 3.02
CA SER A 217 3.96 3.15 3.75
C SER A 217 4.06 2.83 5.25
N PRO A 218 3.93 1.55 5.68
CA PRO A 218 3.93 1.19 7.10
C PRO A 218 5.27 1.49 7.80
N LEU A 219 6.33 1.74 7.03
CA LEU A 219 7.63 2.20 7.53
C LEU A 219 7.87 3.70 7.31
N ALA A 220 6.80 4.50 7.08
CA ALA A 220 6.87 5.95 6.91
C ALA A 220 7.97 6.38 5.94
N GLY A 221 7.93 5.90 4.68
CA GLY A 221 8.92 6.22 3.66
C GLY A 221 10.34 5.74 3.99
N GLY A 222 10.48 4.85 4.95
CA GLY A 222 11.74 4.30 5.43
C GLY A 222 12.31 4.99 6.66
N LEU A 223 11.63 5.96 7.28
CA LEU A 223 12.03 6.54 8.57
C LEU A 223 12.13 5.46 9.66
N LEU A 224 11.14 4.60 9.76
CA LEU A 224 11.09 3.49 10.72
C LEU A 224 12.06 2.33 10.41
N THR A 225 12.99 2.52 9.47
CA THR A 225 14.11 1.58 9.28
C THR A 225 15.33 1.92 10.14
N GLY A 226 15.37 3.13 10.74
CA GLY A 226 16.51 3.63 11.50
C GLY A 226 17.73 4.02 10.67
N LYS A 227 17.61 4.10 9.31
CA LYS A 227 18.73 4.44 8.44
C LYS A 227 19.02 5.93 8.33
N TYR A 228 18.07 6.78 8.71
CA TYR A 228 18.23 8.24 8.69
C TYR A 228 18.76 8.74 10.04
N ARG A 229 19.59 9.78 9.99
CA ARG A 229 20.19 10.43 11.16
C ARG A 229 20.00 11.94 11.05
N ALA A 230 19.70 12.60 12.16
CA ALA A 230 19.48 14.06 12.17
C ALA A 230 20.73 14.86 11.83
N ASP A 231 21.92 14.33 12.12
CA ASP A 231 23.24 14.97 11.93
C ASP A 231 23.90 14.63 10.58
N GLN A 232 23.23 13.88 9.72
CA GLN A 232 23.77 13.40 8.45
C GLN A 232 22.78 13.63 7.30
N PRO A 233 23.29 13.89 6.08
CA PRO A 233 22.43 13.94 4.91
C PRO A 233 21.78 12.55 4.68
N PRO A 234 20.56 12.52 4.14
CA PRO A 234 19.90 11.26 3.81
C PRO A 234 20.78 10.39 2.89
N PRO A 235 20.84 9.07 3.12
CA PRO A 235 21.60 8.17 2.24
C PRO A 235 21.21 8.35 0.78
N PRO A 236 22.20 8.40 -0.16
CA PRO A 236 21.93 8.51 -1.58
C PRO A 236 20.95 7.42 -2.06
N GLY A 237 20.01 7.77 -2.94
CA GLY A 237 18.99 6.85 -3.45
C GLY A 237 17.89 6.49 -2.47
N SER A 238 17.92 7.03 -1.23
CA SER A 238 16.84 6.83 -0.27
C SER A 238 15.61 7.70 -0.61
N ARG A 239 14.44 7.31 -0.08
CA ARG A 239 13.17 8.05 -0.31
C ARG A 239 13.30 9.52 0.12
N LEU A 240 13.89 9.80 1.28
CA LEU A 240 14.07 11.15 1.79
C LEU A 240 15.01 11.99 0.91
N ALA A 241 16.04 11.37 0.30
CA ALA A 241 16.95 12.07 -0.61
C ALA A 241 16.29 12.39 -1.97
N LEU A 242 15.44 11.48 -2.49
CA LEU A 242 14.84 11.57 -3.83
C LEU A 242 13.46 12.26 -3.81
N ARG A 243 12.74 12.15 -2.72
CA ARG A 243 11.36 12.61 -2.55
C ARG A 243 11.15 13.19 -1.15
N PRO A 244 11.82 14.30 -0.78
CA PRO A 244 11.59 14.94 0.53
C PRO A 244 10.13 15.41 0.71
N ASP A 245 9.46 15.75 -0.41
CA ASP A 245 8.03 16.11 -0.47
C ASP A 245 7.07 14.94 -0.15
N ALA A 246 7.52 13.70 -0.26
CA ALA A 246 6.67 12.52 -0.04
C ALA A 246 6.37 12.23 1.44
N PHE A 247 6.90 13.03 2.36
CA PHE A 247 6.65 12.91 3.80
C PHE A 247 5.48 13.80 4.29
N GLY A 248 4.85 14.54 3.38
CA GLY A 248 3.64 15.32 3.64
C GLY A 248 3.83 16.33 4.76
N THR A 249 2.95 16.28 5.77
CA THR A 249 2.99 17.15 6.97
C THR A 249 3.91 16.64 8.06
N LEU A 250 4.55 15.48 7.89
CA LEU A 250 5.41 14.88 8.90
C LEU A 250 6.66 15.74 9.11
N ASN A 251 6.86 16.23 10.33
CA ASN A 251 8.11 16.88 10.71
C ASN A 251 9.21 15.82 10.83
N VAL A 252 10.18 15.86 9.90
CA VAL A 252 11.24 14.85 9.82
C VAL A 252 12.12 14.83 11.08
N ASP A 253 12.42 15.98 11.67
CA ASP A 253 13.28 16.06 12.88
C ASP A 253 12.59 15.45 14.09
N ASP A 254 11.31 15.76 14.30
CA ASP A 254 10.50 15.14 15.37
C ASP A 254 10.37 13.62 15.13
N ALA A 255 10.15 13.21 13.87
CA ALA A 255 10.08 11.81 13.51
C ALA A 255 11.39 11.06 13.77
N LEU A 256 12.55 11.67 13.51
CA LEU A 256 13.86 11.06 13.81
C LEU A 256 14.09 10.92 15.32
N THR A 257 13.60 11.86 16.12
CA THR A 257 13.65 11.75 17.59
C THR A 257 12.80 10.57 18.06
N ALA A 258 11.57 10.44 17.58
CA ALA A 258 10.70 9.30 17.86
C ALA A 258 11.32 7.96 17.42
N VAL A 259 11.93 7.93 16.24
CA VAL A 259 12.62 6.75 15.70
C VAL A 259 13.75 6.25 16.62
N ASN A 260 14.50 7.15 17.26
CA ASN A 260 15.54 6.77 18.22
C ASN A 260 14.94 6.05 19.45
N GLY A 261 13.84 6.55 19.99
CA GLY A 261 13.12 5.90 21.09
C GLY A 261 12.53 4.53 20.69
N LEU A 262 11.95 4.44 19.51
CA LEU A 262 11.44 3.19 18.96
C LEU A 262 12.56 2.18 18.68
N ALA A 263 13.74 2.63 18.25
CA ALA A 263 14.91 1.76 18.05
C ALA A 263 15.38 1.15 19.38
N ALA A 264 15.43 1.95 20.45
CA ALA A 264 15.75 1.45 21.78
C ALA A 264 14.70 0.43 22.27
N ALA A 265 13.42 0.64 22.00
CA ALA A 265 12.37 -0.33 22.33
C ALA A 265 12.52 -1.64 21.54
N ALA A 266 12.88 -1.57 20.26
CA ALA A 266 13.16 -2.74 19.42
C ALA A 266 14.38 -3.53 19.92
N GLU A 267 15.45 -2.81 20.33
CA GLU A 267 16.66 -3.43 20.90
C GLU A 267 16.37 -4.16 22.21
N ARG A 268 15.62 -3.54 23.14
CA ARG A 268 15.17 -4.21 24.39
C ARG A 268 14.39 -5.50 24.13
N ARG A 269 13.65 -5.54 23.03
CA ARG A 269 12.85 -6.70 22.62
C ARG A 269 13.66 -7.72 21.78
N GLY A 270 14.88 -7.38 21.38
CA GLY A 270 15.74 -8.23 20.55
C GLY A 270 15.24 -8.42 19.12
N VAL A 271 14.49 -7.44 18.57
CA VAL A 271 13.97 -7.48 17.21
C VAL A 271 14.42 -6.26 16.40
N PRO A 272 14.53 -6.34 15.06
CA PRO A 272 14.81 -5.18 14.22
C PRO A 272 13.69 -4.14 14.29
N LEU A 273 14.04 -2.86 14.34
CA LEU A 273 13.05 -1.76 14.34
C LEU A 273 12.02 -1.85 13.20
N PRO A 274 12.40 -2.15 11.95
CA PRO A 274 11.40 -2.31 10.88
C PRO A 274 10.39 -3.42 11.17
N ALA A 275 10.84 -4.54 11.73
CA ALA A 275 9.96 -5.66 12.08
C ALA A 275 9.00 -5.28 13.22
N LEU A 276 9.48 -4.56 14.24
CA LEU A 276 8.63 -4.05 15.32
C LEU A 276 7.57 -3.07 14.82
N ALA A 277 7.95 -2.14 13.94
CA ALA A 277 7.03 -1.17 13.36
C ALA A 277 5.95 -1.81 12.48
N LEU A 278 6.32 -2.81 11.69
CA LEU A 278 5.36 -3.60 10.89
C LEU A 278 4.46 -4.45 11.79
N ALA A 279 5.00 -5.09 12.83
CA ALA A 279 4.21 -5.87 13.78
C ALA A 279 3.19 -4.99 14.52
N TRP A 280 3.58 -3.77 14.89
CA TRP A 280 2.65 -2.81 15.49
C TRP A 280 1.45 -2.54 14.59
N ALA A 281 1.67 -2.31 13.29
CA ALA A 281 0.59 -2.07 12.35
C ALA A 281 -0.24 -3.34 12.08
N LEU A 282 0.40 -4.52 11.97
CA LEU A 282 -0.29 -5.81 11.76
C LEU A 282 -1.16 -6.26 12.94
N THR A 283 -0.82 -5.84 14.13
CA THR A 283 -1.58 -6.18 15.35
C THR A 283 -2.70 -5.19 15.64
N ASP A 284 -2.88 -4.15 14.80
CA ASP A 284 -4.04 -3.26 14.88
C ASP A 284 -5.28 -3.97 14.32
N PRO A 285 -6.37 -4.11 15.10
CA PRO A 285 -7.56 -4.81 14.64
C PRO A 285 -8.26 -4.12 13.46
N GLY A 286 -7.98 -2.84 13.22
CA GLY A 286 -8.48 -2.09 12.06
C GLY A 286 -7.73 -2.35 10.77
N VAL A 287 -6.55 -3.01 10.85
CA VAL A 287 -5.68 -3.25 9.68
C VAL A 287 -5.78 -4.70 9.20
N THR A 288 -6.14 -4.90 7.95
CA THR A 288 -6.23 -6.22 7.32
C THR A 288 -4.87 -6.69 6.81
N ALA A 289 -4.13 -5.84 6.09
CA ALA A 289 -2.84 -6.18 5.52
C ALA A 289 -1.96 -4.93 5.32
N LEU A 290 -0.65 -5.15 5.16
CA LEU A 290 0.33 -4.09 4.90
C LEU A 290 0.95 -4.22 3.51
N LEU A 291 1.14 -3.10 2.85
CA LEU A 291 1.98 -2.99 1.66
C LEU A 291 3.43 -2.76 2.08
N ILE A 292 4.29 -3.72 1.84
CA ILE A 292 5.73 -3.60 2.09
C ILE A 292 6.49 -3.34 0.79
N GLY A 293 7.48 -2.45 0.85
CA GLY A 293 8.31 -2.04 -0.28
C GLY A 293 9.79 -2.42 -0.08
N PRO A 294 10.15 -3.72 -0.04
CA PRO A 294 11.54 -4.14 0.01
C PRO A 294 12.26 -3.77 -1.30
N ARG A 295 13.57 -3.52 -1.23
CA ARG A 295 14.45 -3.30 -2.37
C ARG A 295 15.46 -4.43 -2.58
N SER A 296 15.34 -5.49 -1.81
CA SER A 296 16.11 -6.73 -1.96
C SER A 296 15.39 -7.90 -1.30
N PRO A 297 15.66 -9.16 -1.74
CA PRO A 297 15.16 -10.35 -1.07
C PRO A 297 15.50 -10.43 0.43
N ALA A 298 16.68 -9.94 0.83
CA ALA A 298 17.08 -9.90 2.24
C ALA A 298 16.19 -8.96 3.07
N GLN A 299 15.86 -7.78 2.53
CA GLN A 299 14.90 -6.88 3.18
C GLN A 299 13.51 -7.49 3.28
N LEU A 300 13.05 -8.16 2.22
CA LEU A 300 11.76 -8.88 2.25
C LEU A 300 11.71 -9.90 3.38
N THR A 301 12.75 -10.75 3.50
CA THR A 301 12.86 -11.74 4.57
C THR A 301 12.79 -11.09 5.95
N SER A 302 13.52 -9.99 6.15
CA SER A 302 13.48 -9.22 7.40
C SER A 302 12.09 -8.64 7.71
N MET A 303 11.37 -8.16 6.68
CA MET A 303 10.02 -7.63 6.85
C MET A 303 9.00 -8.74 7.15
N CYS A 304 9.14 -9.90 6.53
CA CYS A 304 8.27 -11.05 6.81
C CYS A 304 8.36 -11.54 8.26
N ALA A 305 9.48 -11.33 8.96
CA ALA A 305 9.62 -11.66 10.37
C ALA A 305 8.62 -10.91 11.28
N ALA A 306 8.06 -9.79 10.83
CA ALA A 306 7.05 -9.04 11.57
C ALA A 306 5.76 -9.85 11.84
N VAL A 307 5.47 -10.85 11.01
CA VAL A 307 4.23 -11.65 11.11
C VAL A 307 4.22 -12.54 12.35
N ASP A 308 5.41 -12.86 12.88
CA ASP A 308 5.59 -13.73 14.05
C ASP A 308 5.76 -12.93 15.35
N ILE A 309 5.74 -11.59 15.30
CA ILE A 309 5.86 -10.72 16.48
C ILE A 309 4.46 -10.42 17.02
N GLU A 310 4.17 -10.91 18.19
CA GLU A 310 2.96 -10.58 18.93
C GLU A 310 3.20 -9.34 19.82
N LEU A 311 2.24 -8.43 19.85
CA LEU A 311 2.23 -7.27 20.71
C LEU A 311 0.93 -7.24 21.51
N THR A 312 1.07 -7.08 22.82
CA THR A 312 -0.07 -6.81 23.70
C THR A 312 -0.58 -5.39 23.47
N GLU A 313 -1.81 -5.10 23.88
CA GLU A 313 -2.39 -3.75 23.81
C GLU A 313 -1.53 -2.73 24.58
N THR A 314 -0.97 -3.13 25.73
CA THR A 314 -0.08 -2.28 26.52
C THR A 314 1.22 -1.93 25.77
N GLU A 315 1.85 -2.92 25.13
CA GLU A 315 3.05 -2.71 24.32
C GLU A 315 2.76 -1.83 23.09
N ARG A 316 1.63 -2.06 22.44
CA ARG A 316 1.19 -1.19 21.34
C ARG A 316 1.02 0.26 21.78
N ALA A 317 0.35 0.48 22.93
CA ALA A 317 0.16 1.82 23.50
C ALA A 317 1.49 2.47 23.93
N GLU A 318 2.45 1.69 24.44
CA GLU A 318 3.80 2.18 24.74
C GLU A 318 4.50 2.68 23.48
N LEU A 319 4.49 1.92 22.40
CA LEU A 319 5.12 2.32 21.14
C LEU A 319 4.48 3.60 20.56
N VAL A 320 3.17 3.78 20.73
CA VAL A 320 2.48 5.03 20.37
C VAL A 320 3.00 6.21 21.18
N ARG A 321 3.11 6.08 22.50
CA ARG A 321 3.63 7.15 23.39
C ARG A 321 5.06 7.53 23.02
N ILE A 322 5.91 6.55 22.71
CA ILE A 322 7.27 6.80 22.24
C ILE A 322 7.25 7.60 20.92
N ALA A 323 6.39 7.18 19.99
CA ALA A 323 6.25 7.86 18.70
C ALA A 323 5.72 9.31 18.83
N GLU A 324 4.96 9.60 19.87
CA GLU A 324 4.44 10.94 20.19
C GLU A 324 5.42 11.79 21.01
N GLY A 325 6.58 11.24 21.37
CA GLY A 325 7.60 11.97 22.14
C GLY A 325 7.24 12.19 23.61
N ASP A 326 6.41 11.30 24.22
CA ASP A 326 6.05 11.41 25.64
C ASP A 326 7.31 11.21 26.52
N PRO A 327 7.74 12.24 27.25
CA PRO A 327 8.98 12.19 28.03
C PRO A 327 8.98 11.13 29.14
N ARG A 328 7.82 10.63 29.55
CA ARG A 328 7.68 9.58 30.57
C ARG A 328 8.13 8.19 30.13
N THR A 329 8.43 8.00 28.86
CA THR A 329 8.87 6.72 28.27
C THR A 329 10.39 6.60 28.14
N ILE A 330 11.16 7.67 28.45
CA ILE A 330 12.61 7.72 28.24
C ILE A 330 13.39 7.27 29.50
N ASP A 331 12.76 7.23 30.67
CA ASP A 331 13.37 6.96 31.99
C ASP A 331 13.03 5.57 32.59
N GLY A 332 12.70 4.58 31.75
CA GLY A 332 12.38 3.21 32.20
C GLY A 332 13.46 2.18 31.88
#